data_ac73e8ab63c25cd8c17a68d52be2ecbe
#
_entry.id   ac73e8ab63c25cd8c17a68d52be2ecbe
#
_cell.length_a   1.000
_cell.length_b   1.000
_cell.length_c   1.000
_cell.angle_alpha   90.00
_cell.angle_beta   90.00
_cell.angle_gamma   90.00
#
_symmetry.space_group_name_H-M   'P 1'
#
loop_
_entity.id
_entity.type
_entity.pdbx_description
1 polymer ?
#
loop_
_entity_poly.entity_id
_entity_poly.type
_entity_poly.pdbx_seq_one_letter_code
_entity_poly.pdbx_strand_id
1 'polypeptide(L)'
;MRAVARVFVSLFAVAALASAAHAADRVRVGKAVGTAWTFTPIDIGIKEGLFAKYGLDVEIANFTGDAKLQQGLLSNSLEFGLGSGPAMAFAVKGAPILAVAAFANEPRNIAVTVGPDSPITAVADLKGKLLAISTTGSLTEWLVKRISAAEGWGPDGIRRVAIGDAVQQTAALRSGQVDAVMGALENGFQLEEKHEGRVLVGMEKYVPHFVTHVIFARQDLLASNPDEVNRFLKGFFAALNWMKANKAESLAIVQPILNESPAVLDKTYDVEMPMMILDGQFDPQGLELIKDSFVDLGTLPQKPSDDQMLTRQFLPVKP
;
A
#
# COMPACT_ATOMS: atom_id res chain seq x y z
N MET A 1 51.71 -64.22 40.05
CA MET A 1 51.97 -62.79 39.90
C MET A 1 51.12 -62.33 38.66
N ARG A 2 49.98 -61.73 38.93
CA ARG A 2 49.04 -61.31 37.84
C ARG A 2 48.88 -59.76 37.92
N ALA A 3 49.35 -59.09 36.85
CA ALA A 3 49.20 -57.64 36.71
C ALA A 3 47.78 -57.33 36.17
N VAL A 4 47.08 -56.51 36.92
CA VAL A 4 45.76 -56.02 36.53
C VAL A 4 45.95 -54.67 35.81
N ALA A 5 45.68 -54.67 34.47
CA ALA A 5 45.63 -53.43 33.65
C ALA A 5 44.30 -52.70 33.89
N ARG A 6 44.36 -51.48 34.42
CA ARG A 6 43.20 -50.59 34.50
C ARG A 6 43.08 -49.81 33.18
N VAL A 7 42.02 -50.08 32.43
CA VAL A 7 41.63 -49.29 31.24
C VAL A 7 40.75 -48.11 31.70
N PHE A 8 41.26 -46.89 31.56
CA PHE A 8 40.49 -45.67 31.72
C PHE A 8 39.69 -45.40 30.40
N VAL A 9 38.39 -45.56 30.46
CA VAL A 9 37.49 -45.11 29.38
C VAL A 9 37.14 -43.67 29.67
N SER A 10 37.72 -42.75 28.86
CA SER A 10 37.36 -41.32 28.90
C SER A 10 36.10 -41.13 28.03
N LEU A 11 34.95 -40.88 28.68
CA LEU A 11 33.74 -40.48 28.03
C LEU A 11 33.88 -39.00 27.62
N PHE A 12 34.12 -38.73 26.35
CA PHE A 12 33.95 -37.39 25.77
C PHE A 12 32.46 -37.13 25.59
N ALA A 13 31.85 -36.34 26.48
CA ALA A 13 30.51 -35.79 26.30
C ALA A 13 30.62 -34.66 25.30
N VAL A 14 30.28 -34.94 24.04
CA VAL A 14 30.03 -33.90 23.01
C VAL A 14 28.68 -33.26 23.34
N ALA A 15 28.71 -32.12 24.01
CA ALA A 15 27.54 -31.27 24.15
C ALA A 15 27.22 -30.69 22.77
N ALA A 16 26.32 -31.36 22.06
CA ALA A 16 25.68 -30.78 20.86
C ALA A 16 24.84 -29.59 21.34
N LEU A 17 25.35 -28.38 21.18
CA LEU A 17 24.58 -27.15 21.22
C LEU A 17 23.59 -27.21 20.02
N ALA A 18 22.47 -27.86 20.24
CA ALA A 18 21.31 -27.69 19.36
C ALA A 18 20.90 -26.23 19.49
N SER A 19 21.37 -25.38 18.57
CA SER A 19 20.73 -24.10 18.31
C SER A 19 19.26 -24.41 18.06
N ALA A 20 18.41 -24.15 19.03
CA ALA A 20 16.98 -24.18 18.82
C ALA A 20 16.70 -23.16 17.70
N ALA A 21 16.58 -23.64 16.48
CA ALA A 21 16.05 -22.84 15.40
C ALA A 21 14.65 -22.43 15.89
N HIS A 22 14.51 -21.21 16.39
CA HIS A 22 13.19 -20.66 16.65
C HIS A 22 12.45 -20.72 15.33
N ALA A 23 11.31 -21.40 15.30
CA ALA A 23 10.43 -21.33 14.16
C ALA A 23 10.11 -19.85 13.92
N ALA A 24 10.17 -19.42 12.66
CA ALA A 24 9.84 -18.05 12.32
C ALA A 24 8.38 -17.77 12.73
N ASP A 25 8.13 -16.59 13.28
CA ASP A 25 6.78 -16.17 13.65
C ASP A 25 5.98 -15.95 12.36
N ARG A 26 4.82 -16.61 12.27
CA ARG A 26 3.93 -16.47 11.12
C ARG A 26 3.14 -15.18 11.22
N VAL A 27 3.25 -14.35 10.18
CA VAL A 27 2.62 -13.03 10.09
C VAL A 27 1.76 -12.95 8.84
N ARG A 28 0.47 -12.65 9.00
CA ARG A 28 -0.49 -12.52 7.90
C ARG A 28 -0.70 -11.06 7.57
N VAL A 29 -0.47 -10.71 6.30
CA VAL A 29 -0.51 -9.33 5.83
C VAL A 29 -1.52 -9.19 4.70
N GLY A 30 -2.44 -8.23 4.83
CA GLY A 30 -3.39 -7.90 3.76
C GLY A 30 -2.87 -6.79 2.85
N LYS A 31 -3.10 -6.91 1.53
CA LYS A 31 -2.96 -5.80 0.57
C LYS A 31 -4.36 -5.32 0.18
N ALA A 32 -4.63 -4.01 0.31
CA ALA A 32 -5.92 -3.43 -0.08
C ALA A 32 -6.19 -3.60 -1.59
N VAL A 33 -5.11 -3.59 -2.41
CA VAL A 33 -5.16 -3.86 -3.86
C VAL A 33 -4.01 -4.79 -4.21
N GLY A 34 -4.34 -6.04 -4.57
CA GLY A 34 -3.35 -7.09 -4.80
C GLY A 34 -2.41 -6.85 -5.97
N THR A 35 -2.88 -6.13 -7.00
CA THR A 35 -2.19 -5.90 -8.28
C THR A 35 -1.61 -4.50 -8.42
N ALA A 36 -1.67 -3.64 -7.40
CA ALA A 36 -1.03 -2.32 -7.47
C ALA A 36 0.46 -2.41 -7.14
N TRP A 37 1.28 -1.78 -7.97
CA TRP A 37 2.74 -1.76 -7.83
C TRP A 37 3.19 -1.23 -6.46
N THR A 38 2.53 -0.23 -5.92
CA THR A 38 2.86 0.39 -4.62
C THR A 38 2.84 -0.60 -3.44
N PHE A 39 2.11 -1.73 -3.56
CA PHE A 39 2.05 -2.76 -2.52
C PHE A 39 3.06 -3.90 -2.71
N THR A 40 3.88 -3.88 -3.76
CA THR A 40 4.84 -4.96 -4.05
C THR A 40 6.08 -5.01 -3.15
N PRO A 41 6.44 -4.01 -2.32
CA PRO A 41 7.54 -4.17 -1.37
C PRO A 41 7.42 -5.41 -0.47
N ILE A 42 6.19 -5.81 -0.11
CA ILE A 42 5.97 -7.01 0.69
C ILE A 42 6.38 -8.28 -0.07
N ASP A 43 6.02 -8.37 -1.36
CA ASP A 43 6.35 -9.51 -2.22
C ASP A 43 7.87 -9.64 -2.41
N ILE A 44 8.53 -8.51 -2.64
CA ILE A 44 10.00 -8.43 -2.76
C ILE A 44 10.67 -8.84 -1.44
N GLY A 45 10.18 -8.32 -0.31
CA GLY A 45 10.71 -8.65 1.01
C GLY A 45 10.63 -10.14 1.32
N ILE A 46 9.56 -10.82 0.91
CA ILE A 46 9.42 -12.28 1.01
C ILE A 46 10.42 -12.96 0.07
N LYS A 47 10.44 -12.58 -1.20
CA LYS A 47 11.28 -13.19 -2.23
C LYS A 47 12.76 -13.11 -1.91
N GLU A 48 13.20 -11.96 -1.39
CA GLU A 48 14.60 -11.69 -1.01
C GLU A 48 14.95 -12.13 0.42
N GLY A 49 14.01 -12.78 1.13
CA GLY A 49 14.20 -13.28 2.48
C GLY A 49 14.44 -12.18 3.52
N LEU A 50 14.02 -10.95 3.25
CA LEU A 50 14.26 -9.82 4.14
C LEU A 50 13.45 -9.93 5.43
N PHE A 51 12.25 -10.47 5.39
CA PHE A 51 11.47 -10.78 6.60
C PHE A 51 12.08 -11.93 7.41
N ALA A 52 12.59 -12.96 6.72
CA ALA A 52 13.23 -14.09 7.36
C ALA A 52 14.46 -13.69 8.19
N LYS A 53 15.20 -12.64 7.78
CA LYS A 53 16.31 -12.06 8.57
C LYS A 53 15.86 -11.55 9.95
N TYR A 54 14.58 -11.19 10.07
CA TYR A 54 13.96 -10.75 11.32
C TYR A 54 13.12 -11.85 11.99
N GLY A 55 13.28 -13.12 11.57
CA GLY A 55 12.58 -14.26 12.16
C GLY A 55 11.08 -14.27 11.86
N LEU A 56 10.65 -13.73 10.70
CA LEU A 56 9.26 -13.70 10.30
C LEU A 56 9.02 -14.54 9.04
N ASP A 57 7.91 -15.30 9.05
CA ASP A 57 7.34 -15.99 7.90
C ASP A 57 6.05 -15.26 7.50
N VAL A 58 6.09 -14.53 6.38
CA VAL A 58 5.03 -13.61 5.96
C VAL A 58 4.14 -14.24 4.91
N GLU A 59 2.83 -14.26 5.20
CA GLU A 59 1.78 -14.69 4.28
C GLU A 59 0.95 -13.51 3.81
N ILE A 60 0.66 -13.44 2.49
CA ILE A 60 -0.10 -12.35 1.88
C ILE A 60 -1.53 -12.78 1.60
N ALA A 61 -2.49 -11.91 1.94
CA ALA A 61 -3.88 -11.97 1.49
C ALA A 61 -4.22 -10.73 0.65
N ASN A 62 -4.84 -10.92 -0.50
CA ASN A 62 -5.26 -9.83 -1.39
C ASN A 62 -6.74 -9.49 -1.16
N PHE A 63 -7.03 -8.19 -1.10
CA PHE A 63 -8.38 -7.65 -0.92
C PHE A 63 -8.76 -6.75 -2.10
N THR A 64 -10.03 -6.40 -2.19
CA THR A 64 -10.58 -5.50 -3.21
C THR A 64 -11.05 -4.20 -2.56
N GLY A 65 -10.11 -3.49 -1.92
CA GLY A 65 -10.32 -2.19 -1.27
C GLY A 65 -10.13 -2.21 0.25
N ASP A 66 -9.95 -1.01 0.81
CA ASP A 66 -9.67 -0.80 2.22
C ASP A 66 -10.76 -1.35 3.14
N ALA A 67 -12.04 -1.21 2.80
CA ALA A 67 -13.13 -1.68 3.64
C ALA A 67 -13.03 -3.20 3.93
N LYS A 68 -12.69 -4.01 2.92
CA LYS A 68 -12.50 -5.45 3.10
C LYS A 68 -11.20 -5.78 3.83
N LEU A 69 -10.13 -5.03 3.56
CA LEU A 69 -8.88 -5.14 4.31
C LEU A 69 -9.13 -4.89 5.81
N GLN A 70 -9.86 -3.83 6.15
CA GLN A 70 -10.20 -3.51 7.54
C GLN A 70 -11.03 -4.62 8.20
N GLN A 71 -11.97 -5.24 7.48
CA GLN A 71 -12.70 -6.41 7.98
C GLN A 71 -11.76 -7.59 8.29
N GLY A 72 -10.72 -7.82 7.46
CA GLY A 72 -9.69 -8.82 7.71
C GLY A 72 -8.91 -8.56 9.01
N LEU A 73 -8.54 -7.31 9.26
CA LEU A 73 -7.89 -6.90 10.50
C LEU A 73 -8.82 -7.08 11.72
N LEU A 74 -10.07 -6.64 11.61
CA LEU A 74 -11.06 -6.72 12.68
C LEU A 74 -11.44 -8.16 13.06
N SER A 75 -11.40 -9.10 12.10
CA SER A 75 -11.69 -10.53 12.33
C SER A 75 -10.48 -11.31 12.85
N ASN A 76 -9.37 -10.66 13.17
CA ASN A 76 -8.09 -11.30 13.54
C ASN A 76 -7.54 -12.27 12.47
N SER A 77 -7.95 -12.09 11.20
CA SER A 77 -7.41 -12.86 10.09
C SER A 77 -6.06 -12.35 9.61
N LEU A 78 -5.69 -11.12 10.02
CA LEU A 78 -4.45 -10.44 9.65
C LEU A 78 -3.82 -9.80 10.89
N GLU A 79 -2.49 -9.74 10.92
CA GLU A 79 -1.70 -8.96 11.85
C GLU A 79 -1.51 -7.53 11.34
N PHE A 80 -1.22 -7.40 10.03
CA PHE A 80 -0.96 -6.12 9.37
C PHE A 80 -1.82 -5.94 8.12
N GLY A 81 -2.02 -4.68 7.75
CA GLY A 81 -2.71 -4.32 6.52
C GLY A 81 -1.98 -3.19 5.79
N LEU A 82 -1.73 -3.38 4.49
CA LEU A 82 -1.23 -2.34 3.60
C LEU A 82 -2.42 -1.66 2.95
N GLY A 83 -2.72 -0.44 3.34
CA GLY A 83 -3.92 0.27 2.91
C GLY A 83 -3.68 1.75 2.61
N SER A 84 -4.76 2.47 2.32
CA SER A 84 -4.68 3.89 2.01
C SER A 84 -4.72 4.78 3.27
N GLY A 85 -4.16 5.99 3.16
CA GLY A 85 -4.24 7.00 4.22
C GLY A 85 -5.68 7.33 4.65
N PRO A 86 -6.63 7.55 3.73
CA PRO A 86 -8.04 7.75 4.08
C PRO A 86 -8.67 6.64 4.91
N ALA A 87 -8.17 5.41 4.83
CA ALA A 87 -8.65 4.29 5.65
C ALA A 87 -8.33 4.46 7.15
N MET A 88 -7.48 5.40 7.55
CA MET A 88 -7.28 5.75 8.96
C MET A 88 -8.57 6.22 9.64
N ALA A 89 -9.57 6.69 8.88
CA ALA A 89 -10.89 7.02 9.43
C ALA A 89 -11.58 5.84 10.12
N PHE A 90 -11.27 4.59 9.78
CA PHE A 90 -11.81 3.42 10.47
C PHE A 90 -11.38 3.37 11.94
N ALA A 91 -10.12 3.73 12.23
CA ALA A 91 -9.62 3.82 13.61
C ALA A 91 -10.41 4.87 14.40
N VAL A 92 -10.62 6.06 13.83
CA VAL A 92 -11.42 7.14 14.46
C VAL A 92 -12.86 6.72 14.73
N LYS A 93 -13.42 5.86 13.89
CA LYS A 93 -14.77 5.28 14.08
C LYS A 93 -14.81 4.12 15.08
N GLY A 94 -13.72 3.86 15.78
CA GLY A 94 -13.64 2.86 16.85
C GLY A 94 -13.16 1.47 16.42
N ALA A 95 -12.65 1.31 15.19
CA ALA A 95 -11.95 0.09 14.82
C ALA A 95 -10.65 -0.04 15.64
N PRO A 96 -10.37 -1.18 16.29
CA PRO A 96 -9.20 -1.37 17.15
C PRO A 96 -7.91 -1.60 16.32
N ILE A 97 -7.60 -0.64 15.47
CA ILE A 97 -6.43 -0.61 14.59
C ILE A 97 -5.78 0.77 14.66
N LEU A 98 -4.50 0.86 14.34
CA LEU A 98 -3.79 2.12 14.12
C LEU A 98 -2.86 2.02 12.91
N ALA A 99 -2.64 3.12 12.22
CA ALA A 99 -1.54 3.23 11.28
C ALA A 99 -0.21 3.33 12.06
N VAL A 100 0.75 2.47 11.74
CA VAL A 100 2.04 2.35 12.45
C VAL A 100 3.20 2.93 11.65
N ALA A 101 3.04 3.11 10.35
CA ALA A 101 4.00 3.74 9.47
C ALA A 101 3.32 4.22 8.17
N ALA A 102 3.82 5.28 7.57
CA ALA A 102 3.53 5.64 6.19
C ALA A 102 4.57 5.02 5.27
N PHE A 103 4.18 4.56 4.07
CA PHE A 103 5.15 4.03 3.10
C PHE A 103 5.04 4.67 1.72
N ALA A 104 4.05 5.53 1.50
CA ALA A 104 3.95 6.35 0.31
C ALA A 104 3.29 7.70 0.62
N ASN A 105 3.90 8.76 0.12
CA ASN A 105 3.35 10.13 0.18
C ASN A 105 2.56 10.43 -1.10
N GLU A 106 2.62 11.56 -1.65
CA GLU A 106 2.02 12.02 -2.91
C GLU A 106 1.32 10.93 -3.76
N PRO A 107 0.10 11.13 -4.26
CA PRO A 107 -0.62 10.09 -5.02
C PRO A 107 -0.14 9.98 -6.49
N ARG A 108 1.17 9.75 -6.71
CA ARG A 108 1.76 9.56 -8.05
C ARG A 108 1.26 8.30 -8.74
N ASN A 109 0.79 7.35 -7.96
CA ASN A 109 0.22 6.09 -8.45
C ASN A 109 -1.25 6.20 -8.88
N ILE A 110 -1.85 7.39 -8.85
CA ILE A 110 -3.24 7.62 -9.25
C ILE A 110 -3.30 8.66 -10.37
N ALA A 111 -4.10 8.37 -11.39
CA ALA A 111 -4.29 9.25 -12.53
C ALA A 111 -5.72 9.25 -13.04
N VAL A 112 -6.07 10.28 -13.81
CA VAL A 112 -7.24 10.29 -14.68
C VAL A 112 -6.83 9.71 -16.03
N THR A 113 -7.52 8.66 -16.46
CA THR A 113 -7.33 8.00 -17.77
C THR A 113 -8.60 8.16 -18.61
N VAL A 114 -8.43 8.47 -19.89
CA VAL A 114 -9.52 8.64 -20.88
C VAL A 114 -9.36 7.65 -22.03
N GLY A 115 -10.41 7.42 -22.79
CA GLY A 115 -10.35 6.58 -23.99
C GLY A 115 -9.39 7.14 -25.05
N PRO A 116 -8.92 6.33 -26.04
CA PRO A 116 -7.93 6.75 -27.02
C PRO A 116 -8.40 7.92 -27.88
N ASP A 117 -9.65 7.89 -28.31
CA ASP A 117 -10.27 8.89 -29.17
C ASP A 117 -11.15 9.89 -28.38
N SER A 118 -10.98 9.93 -27.05
CA SER A 118 -11.76 10.83 -26.18
C SER A 118 -11.52 12.30 -26.58
N PRO A 119 -12.58 13.12 -26.69
CA PRO A 119 -12.47 14.56 -26.91
C PRO A 119 -11.92 15.32 -25.69
N ILE A 120 -11.78 14.64 -24.53
CA ILE A 120 -11.22 15.22 -23.31
C ILE A 120 -9.71 15.28 -23.46
N THR A 121 -9.15 16.46 -23.73
CA THR A 121 -7.71 16.68 -23.97
C THR A 121 -7.03 17.43 -22.84
N ALA A 122 -7.81 18.11 -22.01
CA ALA A 122 -7.33 18.87 -20.85
C ALA A 122 -8.23 18.62 -19.64
N VAL A 123 -7.73 18.96 -18.44
CA VAL A 123 -8.52 18.83 -17.20
C VAL A 123 -9.82 19.64 -17.27
N ALA A 124 -9.78 20.82 -17.91
CA ALA A 124 -10.97 21.67 -18.08
C ALA A 124 -12.14 20.95 -18.78
N ASP A 125 -11.86 19.98 -19.63
CA ASP A 125 -12.87 19.19 -20.34
C ASP A 125 -13.60 18.18 -19.44
N LEU A 126 -13.10 17.95 -18.21
CA LEU A 126 -13.73 17.05 -17.23
C LEU A 126 -14.97 17.65 -16.57
N LYS A 127 -15.20 18.95 -16.70
CA LYS A 127 -16.38 19.60 -16.10
C LYS A 127 -17.68 18.96 -16.60
N GLY A 128 -18.52 18.49 -15.67
CA GLY A 128 -19.78 17.82 -15.96
C GLY A 128 -19.65 16.39 -16.47
N LYS A 129 -18.44 15.87 -16.67
CA LYS A 129 -18.18 14.48 -17.12
C LYS A 129 -18.43 13.47 -16.02
N LEU A 130 -18.61 12.21 -16.40
CA LEU A 130 -18.81 11.08 -15.50
C LEU A 130 -17.52 10.27 -15.37
N LEU A 131 -16.94 10.27 -14.20
CA LEU A 131 -15.72 9.51 -13.88
C LEU A 131 -16.05 8.25 -13.08
N ALA A 132 -15.45 7.12 -13.48
CA ALA A 132 -15.41 5.93 -12.65
C ALA A 132 -14.45 6.14 -11.47
N ILE A 133 -14.87 5.68 -10.31
CA ILE A 133 -14.08 5.60 -9.08
C ILE A 133 -14.15 4.16 -8.53
N SER A 134 -13.26 3.79 -7.60
CA SER A 134 -13.29 2.45 -7.01
C SER A 134 -14.54 2.24 -6.15
N THR A 135 -14.71 3.03 -5.11
CA THR A 135 -15.87 2.98 -4.20
C THR A 135 -16.20 4.37 -3.66
N THR A 136 -17.42 4.55 -3.19
CA THR A 136 -17.81 5.76 -2.44
C THR A 136 -17.02 5.82 -1.12
N GLY A 137 -16.58 7.01 -0.73
CA GLY A 137 -15.73 7.23 0.45
C GLY A 137 -14.26 6.85 0.26
N SER A 138 -13.85 6.49 -0.97
CA SER A 138 -12.46 6.11 -1.28
C SER A 138 -11.55 7.29 -1.60
N LEU A 139 -10.23 7.00 -1.64
CA LEU A 139 -9.24 7.95 -2.13
C LEU A 139 -9.59 8.46 -3.54
N THR A 140 -9.99 7.58 -4.45
CA THR A 140 -10.32 7.97 -5.83
C THR A 140 -11.50 8.93 -5.90
N GLU A 141 -12.52 8.78 -5.05
CA GLU A 141 -13.61 9.75 -4.96
C GLU A 141 -13.11 11.12 -4.47
N TRP A 142 -12.32 11.13 -3.40
CA TRP A 142 -11.80 12.38 -2.86
C TRP A 142 -10.92 13.11 -3.89
N LEU A 143 -10.08 12.39 -4.63
CA LEU A 143 -9.23 12.98 -5.66
C LEU A 143 -10.05 13.62 -6.79
N VAL A 144 -11.17 13.02 -7.21
CA VAL A 144 -12.08 13.67 -8.19
C VAL A 144 -12.66 14.97 -7.61
N LYS A 145 -13.06 14.98 -6.33
CA LYS A 145 -13.52 16.20 -5.65
C LYS A 145 -12.41 17.25 -5.56
N ARG A 146 -11.16 16.83 -5.34
CA ARG A 146 -9.99 17.75 -5.30
C ARG A 146 -9.74 18.43 -6.63
N ILE A 147 -9.79 17.71 -7.75
CA ILE A 147 -9.74 18.33 -9.09
C ILE A 147 -10.86 19.37 -9.21
N SER A 148 -12.10 18.96 -8.95
CA SER A 148 -13.27 19.82 -9.08
C SER A 148 -13.18 21.10 -8.22
N ALA A 149 -12.66 20.98 -7.00
CA ALA A 149 -12.44 22.11 -6.09
C ALA A 149 -11.30 23.02 -6.59
N ALA A 150 -10.18 22.46 -7.02
CA ALA A 150 -9.03 23.21 -7.52
C ALA A 150 -9.37 24.04 -8.76
N GLU A 151 -10.24 23.48 -9.62
CA GLU A 151 -10.74 24.16 -10.83
C GLU A 151 -11.91 25.15 -10.53
N GLY A 152 -12.34 25.28 -9.27
CA GLY A 152 -13.43 26.19 -8.89
C GLY A 152 -14.83 25.76 -9.31
N TRP A 153 -15.05 24.46 -9.59
CA TRP A 153 -16.35 23.94 -10.02
C TRP A 153 -17.26 23.46 -8.90
N GLY A 154 -16.77 23.57 -7.64
CA GLY A 154 -17.43 23.01 -6.48
C GLY A 154 -17.27 21.46 -6.41
N PRO A 155 -17.77 20.82 -5.34
CA PRO A 155 -17.51 19.41 -5.07
C PRO A 155 -18.12 18.43 -6.09
N ASP A 156 -19.14 18.85 -6.82
CA ASP A 156 -19.90 18.04 -7.79
C ASP A 156 -19.72 18.49 -9.24
N GLY A 157 -18.74 19.34 -9.52
CA GLY A 157 -18.42 19.79 -10.89
C GLY A 157 -17.98 18.66 -11.82
N ILE A 158 -17.54 17.52 -11.25
CA ILE A 158 -17.30 16.26 -11.94
C ILE A 158 -18.22 15.21 -11.31
N ARG A 159 -19.02 14.53 -12.13
CA ARG A 159 -19.89 13.43 -11.68
C ARG A 159 -19.08 12.17 -11.44
N ARG A 160 -19.49 11.33 -10.49
CA ARG A 160 -18.76 10.12 -10.08
C ARG A 160 -19.69 8.91 -10.04
N VAL A 161 -19.17 7.74 -10.39
CA VAL A 161 -19.85 6.45 -10.23
C VAL A 161 -18.88 5.40 -9.73
N ALA A 162 -19.27 4.67 -8.69
CA ALA A 162 -18.49 3.57 -8.14
C ALA A 162 -18.60 2.35 -9.07
N ILE A 163 -17.49 1.94 -9.69
CA ILE A 163 -17.44 0.83 -10.66
C ILE A 163 -16.69 -0.38 -10.06
N GLY A 164 -15.81 -0.17 -9.09
CA GLY A 164 -15.03 -1.25 -8.47
C GLY A 164 -13.58 -1.28 -8.94
N ASP A 165 -13.12 -2.46 -9.39
CA ASP A 165 -11.73 -2.70 -9.74
C ASP A 165 -11.33 -2.18 -11.14
N ALA A 166 -10.03 -2.26 -11.45
CA ALA A 166 -9.47 -1.78 -12.70
C ALA A 166 -10.04 -2.48 -13.94
N VAL A 167 -10.39 -3.77 -13.85
CA VAL A 167 -10.97 -4.53 -14.97
C VAL A 167 -12.34 -3.99 -15.31
N GLN A 168 -13.19 -3.79 -14.30
CA GLN A 168 -14.53 -3.23 -14.45
C GLN A 168 -14.48 -1.77 -14.95
N GLN A 169 -13.58 -0.96 -14.39
CA GLN A 169 -13.37 0.43 -14.80
C GLN A 169 -12.92 0.53 -16.26
N THR A 170 -11.97 -0.32 -16.68
CA THR A 170 -11.52 -0.38 -18.08
C THR A 170 -12.65 -0.78 -19.01
N ALA A 171 -13.47 -1.75 -18.65
CA ALA A 171 -14.63 -2.15 -19.44
C ALA A 171 -15.66 -1.02 -19.57
N ALA A 172 -15.92 -0.28 -18.49
CA ALA A 172 -16.82 0.87 -18.49
C ALA A 172 -16.29 2.03 -19.37
N LEU A 173 -14.97 2.26 -19.36
CA LEU A 173 -14.32 3.25 -20.21
C LEU A 173 -14.44 2.87 -21.71
N ARG A 174 -14.10 1.61 -22.04
CA ARG A 174 -14.18 1.10 -23.43
C ARG A 174 -15.60 1.11 -24.00
N SER A 175 -16.61 0.85 -23.17
CA SER A 175 -18.01 0.86 -23.59
C SER A 175 -18.62 2.27 -23.66
N GLY A 176 -17.90 3.30 -23.23
CA GLY A 176 -18.42 4.66 -23.13
C GLY A 176 -19.44 4.85 -22.00
N GLN A 177 -19.55 3.91 -21.06
CA GLN A 177 -20.39 4.05 -19.87
C GLN A 177 -19.90 5.20 -18.97
N VAL A 178 -18.60 5.47 -18.97
CA VAL A 178 -17.97 6.59 -18.29
C VAL A 178 -17.10 7.37 -19.28
N ASP A 179 -16.92 8.66 -19.01
CA ASP A 179 -16.07 9.54 -19.84
C ASP A 179 -14.59 9.38 -19.52
N ALA A 180 -14.27 9.04 -18.27
CA ALA A 180 -12.91 8.84 -17.77
C ALA A 180 -12.89 7.94 -16.54
N VAL A 181 -11.70 7.52 -16.14
CA VAL A 181 -11.44 6.71 -14.93
C VAL A 181 -10.48 7.45 -14.03
N MET A 182 -10.78 7.55 -12.73
CA MET A 182 -9.83 7.87 -11.66
C MET A 182 -9.33 6.56 -11.07
N GLY A 183 -8.14 6.14 -11.45
CA GLY A 183 -7.62 4.82 -11.09
C GLY A 183 -6.10 4.75 -11.01
N ALA A 184 -5.59 3.54 -10.90
CA ALA A 184 -4.16 3.28 -10.82
C ALA A 184 -3.44 3.71 -12.10
N LEU A 185 -2.28 4.37 -11.95
CA LEU A 185 -1.51 4.93 -13.06
C LEU A 185 -0.98 3.84 -13.99
N GLU A 186 -0.54 2.71 -13.43
CA GLU A 186 -0.05 1.56 -14.20
C GLU A 186 -1.11 1.01 -15.15
N ASN A 187 -2.38 1.00 -14.76
CA ASN A 187 -3.47 0.64 -15.68
C ASN A 187 -3.60 1.66 -16.82
N GLY A 188 -3.39 2.95 -16.53
CA GLY A 188 -3.34 4.00 -17.57
C GLY A 188 -2.21 3.73 -18.57
N PHE A 189 -1.02 3.40 -18.10
CA PHE A 189 0.13 3.06 -18.95
C PHE A 189 -0.12 1.78 -19.77
N GLN A 190 -0.78 0.78 -19.19
CA GLN A 190 -1.16 -0.43 -19.91
C GLN A 190 -2.15 -0.12 -21.04
N LEU A 191 -3.11 0.78 -20.81
CA LEU A 191 -4.05 1.23 -21.83
C LEU A 191 -3.34 2.04 -22.93
N GLU A 192 -2.36 2.88 -22.59
CA GLU A 192 -1.52 3.59 -23.56
C GLU A 192 -0.72 2.61 -24.45
N GLU A 193 -0.08 1.62 -23.86
CA GLU A 193 0.68 0.59 -24.60
C GLU A 193 -0.19 -0.17 -25.60
N LYS A 194 -1.45 -0.46 -25.23
CA LYS A 194 -2.43 -1.15 -26.09
C LYS A 194 -3.19 -0.22 -27.05
N HIS A 195 -2.91 1.07 -27.03
CA HIS A 195 -3.67 2.10 -27.77
C HIS A 195 -5.18 2.12 -27.44
N GLU A 196 -5.53 1.78 -26.20
CA GLU A 196 -6.91 1.67 -25.71
C GLU A 196 -7.28 2.82 -24.76
N GLY A 197 -6.37 3.70 -24.44
CA GLY A 197 -6.56 4.86 -23.58
C GLY A 197 -5.30 5.71 -23.51
N ARG A 198 -5.40 6.82 -22.78
CA ARG A 198 -4.27 7.69 -22.46
C ARG A 198 -4.42 8.29 -21.08
N VAL A 199 -3.32 8.47 -20.39
CA VAL A 199 -3.27 9.20 -19.13
C VAL A 199 -3.45 10.68 -19.41
N LEU A 200 -4.47 11.30 -18.81
CA LEU A 200 -4.75 12.72 -18.93
C LEU A 200 -3.94 13.54 -17.94
N VAL A 201 -3.93 13.13 -16.67
CA VAL A 201 -3.25 13.84 -15.58
C VAL A 201 -3.00 12.92 -14.39
N GLY A 202 -1.80 13.01 -13.80
CA GLY A 202 -1.46 12.42 -12.52
C GLY A 202 -1.94 13.28 -11.34
N MET A 203 -2.24 12.65 -10.22
CA MET A 203 -2.86 13.33 -9.07
C MET A 203 -1.87 14.07 -8.18
N GLU A 204 -0.57 13.83 -8.29
CA GLU A 204 0.48 14.59 -7.59
C GLU A 204 0.43 16.10 -7.89
N LYS A 205 -0.11 16.49 -9.05
CA LYS A 205 -0.30 17.90 -9.44
C LYS A 205 -1.35 18.63 -8.59
N TYR A 206 -2.34 17.89 -8.08
CA TYR A 206 -3.44 18.43 -7.27
C TYR A 206 -3.23 18.24 -5.78
N VAL A 207 -2.37 17.29 -5.41
CA VAL A 207 -2.14 16.89 -4.01
C VAL A 207 -0.64 16.62 -3.81
N PRO A 208 0.19 17.68 -3.77
CA PRO A 208 1.66 17.50 -3.67
C PRO A 208 2.12 17.03 -2.28
N HIS A 209 1.26 17.12 -1.27
CA HIS A 209 1.48 16.57 0.07
C HIS A 209 0.29 15.69 0.42
N PHE A 210 0.56 14.43 0.71
CA PHE A 210 -0.48 13.49 1.13
C PHE A 210 0.16 12.30 1.83
N VAL A 211 -0.60 11.55 2.61
CA VAL A 211 -0.21 10.23 3.07
C VAL A 211 -1.02 9.22 2.26
N THR A 212 -0.48 8.76 1.14
CA THR A 212 -1.21 7.92 0.20
C THR A 212 -1.41 6.53 0.75
N HIS A 213 -0.36 5.91 1.29
CA HIS A 213 -0.44 4.56 1.82
C HIS A 213 0.23 4.42 3.18
N VAL A 214 -0.38 3.59 4.02
CA VAL A 214 0.06 3.32 5.39
C VAL A 214 0.02 1.82 5.70
N ILE A 215 0.80 1.42 6.68
CA ILE A 215 0.75 0.11 7.30
C ILE A 215 -0.15 0.22 8.53
N PHE A 216 -1.21 -0.59 8.57
CA PHE A 216 -2.07 -0.77 9.74
C PHE A 216 -1.61 -1.95 10.57
N ALA A 217 -1.75 -1.84 11.89
CA ALA A 217 -1.65 -2.96 12.82
C ALA A 217 -2.82 -2.93 13.80
N ARG A 218 -3.20 -4.09 14.33
CA ARG A 218 -4.22 -4.18 15.37
C ARG A 218 -3.68 -3.62 16.69
N GLN A 219 -4.54 -2.97 17.46
CA GLN A 219 -4.15 -2.38 18.76
C GLN A 219 -3.77 -3.44 19.81
N ASP A 220 -4.40 -4.62 19.77
CA ASP A 220 -4.04 -5.74 20.66
C ASP A 220 -2.62 -6.26 20.36
N LEU A 221 -2.21 -6.33 19.09
CA LEU A 221 -0.84 -6.68 18.69
C LEU A 221 0.16 -5.61 19.16
N LEU A 222 -0.18 -4.33 19.00
CA LEU A 222 0.67 -3.22 19.47
C LEU A 222 0.93 -3.29 20.98
N ALA A 223 -0.05 -3.76 21.75
CA ALA A 223 0.05 -3.88 23.21
C ALA A 223 0.74 -5.17 23.63
N SER A 224 0.45 -6.30 22.99
CA SER A 224 0.91 -7.64 23.40
C SER A 224 2.27 -8.05 22.83
N ASN A 225 2.58 -7.62 21.59
CA ASN A 225 3.82 -8.01 20.90
C ASN A 225 4.42 -6.87 20.05
N PRO A 226 4.83 -5.75 20.68
CA PRO A 226 5.43 -4.62 19.96
C PRO A 226 6.74 -4.99 19.24
N ASP A 227 7.44 -6.04 19.69
CA ASP A 227 8.63 -6.54 19.02
C ASP A 227 8.32 -7.10 17.63
N GLU A 228 7.27 -7.87 17.47
CA GLU A 228 6.82 -8.38 16.17
C GLU A 228 6.50 -7.23 15.20
N VAL A 229 5.83 -6.17 15.69
CA VAL A 229 5.55 -4.98 14.89
C VAL A 229 6.86 -4.32 14.43
N ASN A 230 7.83 -4.15 15.31
CA ASN A 230 9.13 -3.56 14.98
C ASN A 230 9.91 -4.42 13.96
N ARG A 231 9.92 -5.76 14.13
CA ARG A 231 10.56 -6.69 13.20
C ARG A 231 9.90 -6.67 11.82
N PHE A 232 8.55 -6.63 11.77
CA PHE A 232 7.80 -6.52 10.53
C PHE A 232 8.12 -5.22 9.80
N LEU A 233 8.08 -4.08 10.48
CA LEU A 233 8.43 -2.79 9.88
C LEU A 233 9.86 -2.77 9.36
N LYS A 234 10.83 -3.31 10.10
CA LYS A 234 12.21 -3.43 9.61
C LYS A 234 12.30 -4.25 8.33
N GLY A 235 11.63 -5.39 8.26
CA GLY A 235 11.58 -6.22 7.04
C GLY A 235 10.96 -5.48 5.84
N PHE A 236 9.86 -4.79 6.07
CA PHE A 236 9.16 -4.03 5.03
C PHE A 236 10.00 -2.85 4.50
N PHE A 237 10.57 -2.05 5.39
CA PHE A 237 11.40 -0.91 4.99
C PHE A 237 12.78 -1.35 4.46
N ALA A 238 13.30 -2.51 4.87
CA ALA A 238 14.45 -3.13 4.20
C ALA A 238 14.11 -3.48 2.75
N ALA A 239 12.90 -3.99 2.48
CA ALA A 239 12.45 -4.28 1.12
C ALA A 239 12.31 -3.01 0.27
N LEU A 240 11.76 -1.94 0.81
CA LEU A 240 11.69 -0.65 0.11
C LEU A 240 13.07 -0.07 -0.23
N ASN A 241 14.00 -0.12 0.72
CA ASN A 241 15.37 0.33 0.49
C ASN A 241 16.07 -0.56 -0.56
N TRP A 242 15.82 -1.86 -0.52
CA TRP A 242 16.36 -2.80 -1.51
C TRP A 242 15.78 -2.53 -2.91
N MET A 243 14.47 -2.30 -3.03
CA MET A 243 13.82 -1.92 -4.29
C MET A 243 14.45 -0.68 -4.91
N LYS A 244 14.71 0.34 -4.10
CA LYS A 244 15.33 1.59 -4.57
C LYS A 244 16.74 1.36 -5.11
N ALA A 245 17.48 0.43 -4.52
CA ALA A 245 18.87 0.13 -4.91
C ALA A 245 18.97 -0.86 -6.08
N ASN A 246 17.92 -1.67 -6.34
CA ASN A 246 17.96 -2.81 -7.26
C ASN A 246 16.75 -2.79 -8.21
N LYS A 247 16.66 -1.75 -9.07
CA LYS A 247 15.50 -1.57 -9.99
C LYS A 247 15.25 -2.80 -10.86
N ALA A 248 16.27 -3.29 -11.56
CA ALA A 248 16.11 -4.38 -12.53
C ALA A 248 15.61 -5.68 -11.87
N GLU A 249 16.20 -6.04 -10.73
CA GLU A 249 15.83 -7.22 -9.96
C GLU A 249 14.42 -7.06 -9.38
N SER A 250 14.07 -5.87 -8.89
CA SER A 250 12.73 -5.55 -8.40
C SER A 250 11.68 -5.76 -9.49
N LEU A 251 11.92 -5.25 -10.70
CA LEU A 251 11.01 -5.41 -11.83
C LEU A 251 10.86 -6.88 -12.22
N ALA A 252 11.95 -7.67 -12.21
CA ALA A 252 11.90 -9.09 -12.50
C ALA A 252 11.06 -9.88 -11.47
N ILE A 253 11.10 -9.48 -10.20
CA ILE A 253 10.31 -10.13 -9.13
C ILE A 253 8.83 -9.78 -9.27
N VAL A 254 8.49 -8.52 -9.55
CA VAL A 254 7.09 -8.08 -9.55
C VAL A 254 6.36 -8.35 -10.86
N GLN A 255 7.06 -8.54 -11.96
CA GLN A 255 6.47 -8.79 -13.28
C GLN A 255 5.46 -9.95 -13.29
N PRO A 256 5.76 -11.15 -12.77
CA PRO A 256 4.80 -12.26 -12.75
C PRO A 256 3.62 -12.02 -11.78
N ILE A 257 3.78 -11.12 -10.81
CA ILE A 257 2.75 -10.78 -9.82
C ILE A 257 1.72 -9.81 -10.42
N LEU A 258 2.21 -8.78 -11.10
CA LEU A 258 1.39 -7.72 -11.67
C LEU A 258 0.87 -8.07 -13.06
N ASN A 259 1.52 -9.01 -13.76
CA ASN A 259 1.20 -9.42 -15.13
C ASN A 259 1.22 -8.24 -16.13
N GLU A 260 2.21 -7.35 -15.95
CA GLU A 260 2.42 -6.18 -16.78
C GLU A 260 3.59 -6.39 -17.74
N SER A 261 3.65 -5.60 -18.82
CA SER A 261 4.81 -5.60 -19.70
C SER A 261 6.03 -4.98 -19.02
N PRO A 262 7.25 -5.38 -19.41
CA PRO A 262 8.47 -4.73 -18.90
C PRO A 262 8.48 -3.22 -19.11
N ALA A 263 7.94 -2.72 -20.22
CA ALA A 263 7.88 -1.29 -20.52
C ALA A 263 6.94 -0.53 -19.58
N VAL A 264 5.76 -1.09 -19.29
CA VAL A 264 4.82 -0.52 -18.32
C VAL A 264 5.44 -0.52 -16.92
N LEU A 265 6.06 -1.63 -16.49
CA LEU A 265 6.69 -1.72 -15.17
C LEU A 265 7.85 -0.76 -15.00
N ASP A 266 8.69 -0.60 -16.03
CA ASP A 266 9.82 0.34 -16.02
C ASP A 266 9.33 1.79 -15.82
N LYS A 267 8.32 2.18 -16.59
CA LYS A 267 7.67 3.49 -16.50
C LYS A 267 6.99 3.72 -15.14
N THR A 268 6.30 2.70 -14.64
CA THR A 268 5.63 2.73 -13.31
C THR A 268 6.66 2.93 -12.20
N TYR A 269 7.76 2.17 -12.22
CA TYR A 269 8.83 2.31 -11.23
C TYR A 269 9.38 3.74 -11.19
N ASP A 270 9.67 4.33 -12.36
CA ASP A 270 10.28 5.68 -12.43
C ASP A 270 9.33 6.77 -11.90
N VAL A 271 8.02 6.59 -12.06
CA VAL A 271 7.02 7.54 -11.54
C VAL A 271 6.71 7.30 -10.08
N GLU A 272 6.56 6.05 -9.64
CA GLU A 272 6.06 5.73 -8.30
C GLU A 272 7.17 5.58 -7.25
N MET A 273 8.38 5.13 -7.62
CA MET A 273 9.46 4.98 -6.63
C MET A 273 9.78 6.27 -5.86
N PRO A 274 9.75 7.47 -6.49
CA PRO A 274 9.99 8.74 -5.77
C PRO A 274 8.98 9.06 -4.67
N MET A 275 7.75 8.51 -4.71
CA MET A 275 6.74 8.73 -3.65
C MET A 275 6.96 7.84 -2.42
N MET A 276 7.79 6.79 -2.54
CA MET A 276 7.97 5.81 -1.47
C MET A 276 8.78 6.39 -0.31
N ILE A 277 8.28 6.22 0.90
CA ILE A 277 8.93 6.63 2.15
C ILE A 277 9.79 5.46 2.63
N LEU A 278 11.05 5.74 2.98
CA LEU A 278 12.03 4.69 3.28
C LEU A 278 12.24 4.43 4.77
N ASP A 279 11.60 5.20 5.64
CA ASP A 279 11.77 5.14 7.10
C ASP A 279 10.44 5.16 7.90
N GLY A 280 9.31 5.16 7.20
CA GLY A 280 7.99 5.07 7.79
C GLY A 280 7.40 6.36 8.33
N GLN A 281 8.10 7.48 8.29
CA GLN A 281 7.64 8.73 8.88
C GLN A 281 6.41 9.29 8.16
N PHE A 282 5.49 9.86 8.94
CA PHE A 282 4.32 10.55 8.41
C PHE A 282 4.68 12.01 8.09
N ASP A 283 4.38 12.45 6.87
CA ASP A 283 4.45 13.87 6.51
C ASP A 283 3.38 14.67 7.27
N PRO A 284 3.76 15.67 8.09
CA PRO A 284 2.78 16.45 8.84
C PRO A 284 1.78 17.20 7.95
N GLN A 285 2.21 17.73 6.79
CA GLN A 285 1.33 18.40 5.86
C GLN A 285 0.37 17.42 5.19
N GLY A 286 0.89 16.25 4.82
CA GLY A 286 0.10 15.15 4.29
C GLY A 286 -0.95 14.65 5.27
N LEU A 287 -0.65 14.60 6.58
CA LEU A 287 -1.62 14.22 7.61
C LEU A 287 -2.75 15.26 7.73
N GLU A 288 -2.46 16.55 7.65
CA GLU A 288 -3.52 17.55 7.66
C GLU A 288 -4.47 17.40 6.47
N LEU A 289 -3.92 17.11 5.27
CA LEU A 289 -4.75 16.84 4.10
C LEU A 289 -5.59 15.56 4.25
N ILE A 290 -5.06 14.52 4.88
CA ILE A 290 -5.84 13.32 5.22
C ILE A 290 -7.04 13.68 6.10
N LYS A 291 -6.82 14.48 7.15
CA LYS A 291 -7.92 14.93 8.03
C LYS A 291 -8.95 15.76 7.28
N ASP A 292 -8.50 16.63 6.33
CA ASP A 292 -9.41 17.34 5.43
C ASP A 292 -10.24 16.38 4.59
N SER A 293 -9.62 15.32 4.04
CA SER A 293 -10.32 14.34 3.23
C SER A 293 -11.46 13.63 3.97
N PHE A 294 -11.34 13.42 5.28
CA PHE A 294 -12.40 12.80 6.08
C PHE A 294 -13.64 13.70 6.17
N VAL A 295 -13.45 14.99 6.31
CA VAL A 295 -14.53 15.98 6.36
C VAL A 295 -15.14 16.19 4.97
N ASP A 296 -14.29 16.35 3.94
CA ASP A 296 -14.72 16.54 2.54
C ASP A 296 -15.55 15.38 2.00
N LEU A 297 -15.21 14.15 2.41
CA LEU A 297 -15.96 12.94 2.07
C LEU A 297 -17.20 12.74 2.95
N GLY A 298 -17.38 13.54 4.00
CA GLY A 298 -18.42 13.29 5.00
C GLY A 298 -18.19 12.01 5.81
N THR A 299 -16.97 11.49 5.81
CA THR A 299 -16.59 10.26 6.53
C THR A 299 -16.55 10.50 8.03
N LEU A 300 -16.08 11.68 8.44
CA LEU A 300 -16.07 12.17 9.81
C LEU A 300 -16.68 13.58 9.87
N PRO A 301 -17.35 13.94 10.99
CA PRO A 301 -17.94 15.27 11.13
C PRO A 301 -16.92 16.38 11.38
N GLN A 302 -15.71 16.03 11.83
CA GLN A 302 -14.61 16.95 12.13
C GLN A 302 -13.26 16.26 12.01
N LYS A 303 -12.18 17.06 11.95
CA LYS A 303 -10.81 16.54 11.92
C LYS A 303 -10.48 15.81 13.23
N PRO A 304 -9.93 14.60 13.19
CA PRO A 304 -9.47 13.88 14.37
C PRO A 304 -8.08 14.39 14.83
N SER A 305 -7.70 14.03 16.06
CA SER A 305 -6.30 14.11 16.48
C SER A 305 -5.49 12.94 15.93
N ASP A 306 -4.16 13.09 15.86
CA ASP A 306 -3.26 12.07 15.30
C ASP A 306 -3.35 10.75 16.05
N ASP A 307 -3.39 10.79 17.39
CA ASP A 307 -3.42 9.62 18.27
C ASP A 307 -4.69 8.77 18.13
N GLN A 308 -5.77 9.33 17.57
CA GLN A 308 -6.98 8.55 17.24
C GLN A 308 -6.82 7.66 16.00
N MET A 309 -5.80 7.90 15.18
CA MET A 309 -5.67 7.22 13.87
C MET A 309 -4.29 6.57 13.63
N LEU A 310 -3.26 6.99 14.36
CA LEU A 310 -1.90 6.49 14.16
C LEU A 310 -1.08 6.45 15.45
N THR A 311 0.04 5.74 15.41
CA THR A 311 1.10 5.82 16.43
C THR A 311 2.46 6.03 15.77
N ARG A 312 3.34 6.79 16.44
CA ARG A 312 4.73 7.00 16.01
C ARG A 312 5.73 6.19 16.83
N GLN A 313 5.26 5.23 17.64
CA GLN A 313 6.08 4.47 18.59
C GLN A 313 7.29 3.78 17.95
N PHE A 314 7.17 3.38 16.66
CA PHE A 314 8.18 2.60 15.95
C PHE A 314 9.01 3.44 14.96
N LEU A 315 8.81 4.76 14.92
CA LEU A 315 9.39 5.64 13.90
C LEU A 315 10.55 6.49 14.44
N PRO A 316 11.53 6.84 13.61
CA PRO A 316 11.75 6.30 12.26
C PRO A 316 12.21 4.84 12.30
N VAL A 317 11.77 4.06 11.30
CA VAL A 317 12.24 2.67 11.16
C VAL A 317 13.67 2.67 10.65
N LYS A 318 14.54 1.89 11.32
CA LYS A 318 15.92 1.65 10.90
C LYS A 318 16.07 0.17 10.58
N PRO A 319 15.97 -0.20 9.29
CA PRO A 319 16.05 -1.59 8.84
C PRO A 319 17.45 -2.19 9.01
#